data_2f70f178667321007fa1f407bbcba713
#
_entry.id   2f70f178667321007fa1f407bbcba713
#
_cell.length_a   1.000
_cell.length_b   1.000
_cell.length_c   1.000
_cell.angle_alpha   90.00
_cell.angle_beta   90.00
_cell.angle_gamma   90.00
#
_symmetry.space_group_name_H-M   'P 1'
#
loop_
_entity.id
_entity.type
_entity.pdbx_description
1 polymer ?
#
loop_
_entity_poly.entity_id
_entity_poly.type
_entity_poly.pdbx_seq_one_letter_code
_entity_poly.pdbx_strand_id
1 'polypeptide(L)'
;MSEVLEINVAKTISEKTKKISRKNRKQIKQEKNSITKVLPICEIKRDGTIVTKVKSYFEYSVILGLTPQDLTTLSSKEIDKVTNAYWTFHKSYPHSFKEFYLNFPENNTDQQYYIQKKISKEKRPVALAFLSEELRKLRVLEDKYKTFQSFMAIYANSEEELALRIKDFMTAGSSLFDFKRFSKEETEVFFSILNNGSPTKVTNHLLKDQDDVLDTLLRIQPQGGVDFEAVDYINFGDRFEATVDVINTPNILMNFWTAGLTQVGARVMTIDHFHDTSEDYTEVLDRTITALSSARDSAKSQGEKDRIDDELNPTRQISIDMKRQGETIKKSNFKLHFSAPTIEELDSLVNKAIKDLKGQGFEATRYLNMQKQEWQSQFVSFEAQESLFYGRVEKELPSRAFGLGFAHNQTFLHDPNGFYIGTTQTGGIMYYDQFRKTLERLSYSGFISGAKGGGKSSLLKKLMLLNYIAGNNIFGFDKSGEFKALVELLGGSFVKLGSAESMINILQVFGFKSVADVTSNKTDIVESFNTHITQTITRLSIFYNLTQNQQVIAASVLRDFYYDYFTAEQMAEITELDNQDYPLITELNEYLERRLKSNSDDTSKRDVIVEFRTAITSLI
;
A
#
# COMPACT_ATOMS: atom_id res chain seq x y z
N MET A 1 -8.82 -11.01 46.26
CA MET A 1 -9.73 -11.48 45.19
C MET A 1 -9.06 -12.47 44.23
N SER A 2 -7.75 -12.41 44.00
CA SER A 2 -7.02 -13.38 43.15
C SER A 2 -6.99 -14.80 43.70
N GLU A 3 -6.76 -14.97 45.02
CA GLU A 3 -6.71 -16.31 45.66
C GLU A 3 -8.07 -17.05 45.65
N VAL A 4 -9.19 -16.32 45.64
CA VAL A 4 -10.54 -16.93 45.62
C VAL A 4 -10.88 -17.44 44.21
N LEU A 5 -10.34 -16.82 43.16
CA LEU A 5 -10.52 -17.26 41.78
C LEU A 5 -9.70 -18.52 41.48
N GLU A 6 -8.45 -18.61 41.94
CA GLU A 6 -7.62 -19.81 41.78
C GLU A 6 -8.20 -21.04 42.50
N ILE A 7 -8.76 -20.87 43.69
CA ILE A 7 -9.39 -21.94 44.47
C ILE A 7 -10.67 -22.44 43.83
N ASN A 8 -11.47 -21.56 43.20
CA ASN A 8 -12.70 -21.94 42.49
C ASN A 8 -12.42 -22.66 41.17
N VAL A 9 -11.42 -22.23 40.39
CA VAL A 9 -11.03 -22.88 39.15
C VAL A 9 -10.43 -24.27 39.45
N ALA A 10 -9.58 -24.42 40.49
CA ALA A 10 -9.02 -25.70 40.93
C ALA A 10 -10.10 -26.69 41.44
N LYS A 11 -11.11 -26.22 42.20
CA LYS A 11 -12.24 -27.05 42.64
C LYS A 11 -13.13 -27.51 41.50
N THR A 12 -13.46 -26.61 40.53
CA THR A 12 -14.33 -26.96 39.39
C THR A 12 -13.64 -27.97 38.45
N ILE A 13 -12.32 -27.89 38.30
CA ILE A 13 -11.52 -28.85 37.56
C ILE A 13 -11.45 -30.21 38.30
N SER A 14 -11.30 -30.21 39.66
CA SER A 14 -11.24 -31.40 40.48
C SER A 14 -12.55 -32.19 40.50
N GLU A 15 -13.70 -31.55 40.53
CA GLU A 15 -15.01 -32.22 40.56
C GLU A 15 -15.42 -32.79 39.19
N LYS A 16 -15.04 -32.16 38.09
CA LYS A 16 -15.25 -32.71 36.72
C LYS A 16 -14.32 -33.90 36.42
N THR A 17 -13.16 -34.00 37.06
CA THR A 17 -12.17 -35.07 36.82
C THR A 17 -12.59 -36.42 37.38
N LYS A 18 -13.51 -36.50 38.34
CA LYS A 18 -13.95 -37.76 38.98
C LYS A 18 -14.90 -38.65 38.17
N LYS A 19 -15.43 -38.16 37.02
CA LYS A 19 -16.38 -38.93 36.17
C LYS A 19 -15.92 -39.16 34.73
N ILE A 20 -14.63 -39.08 34.43
CA ILE A 20 -14.14 -39.11 33.03
C ILE A 20 -13.69 -40.53 32.66
N SER A 21 -14.27 -41.11 31.56
CA SER A 21 -13.93 -42.40 31.01
C SER A 21 -12.48 -42.48 30.51
N ARG A 22 -11.93 -43.73 30.34
CA ARG A 22 -10.56 -43.94 29.83
C ARG A 22 -10.26 -43.23 28.50
N LYS A 23 -11.29 -42.96 27.68
CA LYS A 23 -11.17 -42.25 26.40
C LYS A 23 -10.85 -40.74 26.61
N ASN A 24 -11.46 -40.12 27.61
CA ASN A 24 -11.20 -38.75 28.00
C ASN A 24 -9.83 -38.54 28.68
N ARG A 25 -9.29 -39.59 29.36
CA ARG A 25 -7.94 -39.53 29.93
C ARG A 25 -6.84 -39.42 28.85
N LYS A 26 -7.06 -39.98 27.64
CA LYS A 26 -6.14 -39.79 26.52
C LYS A 26 -6.26 -38.38 25.93
N GLN A 27 -7.47 -37.85 25.82
CA GLN A 27 -7.69 -36.46 25.39
C GLN A 27 -7.10 -35.44 26.38
N ILE A 28 -7.32 -35.63 27.69
CA ILE A 28 -6.72 -34.78 28.73
C ILE A 28 -5.18 -34.92 28.78
N LYS A 29 -4.62 -36.08 28.42
CA LYS A 29 -3.17 -36.24 28.27
C LYS A 29 -2.61 -35.54 27.04
N GLN A 30 -3.41 -35.45 25.96
CA GLN A 30 -3.10 -34.61 24.77
C GLN A 30 -3.24 -33.13 25.10
N GLU A 31 -4.26 -32.71 25.87
CA GLU A 31 -4.42 -31.33 26.36
C GLU A 31 -3.31 -30.91 27.32
N LYS A 32 -2.74 -31.84 28.12
CA LYS A 32 -1.56 -31.58 28.96
C LYS A 32 -0.28 -31.34 28.17
N ASN A 33 -0.20 -31.73 26.90
CA ASN A 33 0.88 -31.45 25.97
C ASN A 33 0.48 -30.36 24.97
N SER A 34 -0.48 -29.52 25.32
CA SER A 34 -0.94 -28.41 24.50
C SER A 34 0.19 -27.41 24.21
N ILE A 35 0.24 -26.92 23.01
CA ILE A 35 1.14 -25.88 22.53
C ILE A 35 1.09 -24.60 23.37
N THR A 36 -0.06 -24.33 24.04
CA THR A 36 -0.22 -23.20 24.97
C THR A 36 0.82 -23.17 26.10
N LYS A 37 1.52 -24.30 26.37
CA LYS A 37 2.63 -24.35 27.33
C LYS A 37 3.98 -23.95 26.73
N VAL A 38 4.07 -23.96 25.42
CA VAL A 38 5.31 -23.68 24.70
C VAL A 38 5.26 -22.29 24.08
N LEU A 39 4.05 -21.84 23.69
CA LEU A 39 3.83 -20.48 23.21
C LEU A 39 4.04 -19.48 24.36
N PRO A 40 4.95 -18.51 24.23
CA PRO A 40 5.21 -17.53 25.29
C PRO A 40 4.03 -16.61 25.60
N ILE A 41 3.11 -16.41 24.65
CA ILE A 41 1.93 -15.52 24.81
C ILE A 41 0.94 -16.16 25.79
N CYS A 42 0.58 -15.42 26.84
CA CYS A 42 -0.41 -15.81 27.83
C CYS A 42 -1.78 -15.20 27.59
N GLU A 43 -1.82 -13.95 27.11
CA GLU A 43 -3.03 -13.17 26.94
C GLU A 43 -2.83 -12.07 25.89
N ILE A 44 -3.90 -11.70 25.19
CA ILE A 44 -3.99 -10.47 24.41
C ILE A 44 -5.18 -9.68 24.96
N LYS A 45 -4.91 -8.51 25.53
CA LYS A 45 -5.92 -7.64 26.15
C LYS A 45 -6.77 -6.92 25.08
N ARG A 46 -7.89 -6.32 25.50
CA ARG A 46 -8.81 -5.60 24.60
C ARG A 46 -8.16 -4.44 23.84
N ASP A 47 -7.18 -3.80 24.45
CA ASP A 47 -6.44 -2.68 23.85
C ASP A 47 -5.26 -3.12 22.95
N GLY A 48 -5.14 -4.44 22.69
CA GLY A 48 -4.06 -5.04 21.91
C GLY A 48 -2.77 -5.28 22.69
N THR A 49 -2.73 -5.02 24.00
CA THR A 49 -1.57 -5.35 24.84
C THR A 49 -1.41 -6.86 24.93
N ILE A 50 -0.20 -7.32 24.65
CA ILE A 50 0.20 -8.72 24.69
C ILE A 50 0.92 -8.97 26.00
N VAL A 51 0.53 -10.01 26.72
CA VAL A 51 1.22 -10.50 27.93
C VAL A 51 1.97 -11.77 27.56
N THR A 52 3.29 -11.75 27.68
CA THR A 52 4.15 -12.92 27.46
C THR A 52 4.77 -13.38 28.76
N LYS A 53 5.06 -14.69 28.84
CA LYS A 53 5.75 -15.31 29.98
C LYS A 53 6.88 -16.22 29.50
N VAL A 54 8.08 -15.93 29.95
CA VAL A 54 9.25 -16.77 29.71
C VAL A 54 9.84 -17.16 31.07
N LYS A 55 9.77 -18.46 31.41
CA LYS A 55 10.15 -18.98 32.76
C LYS A 55 9.36 -18.26 33.87
N SER A 56 10.00 -17.44 34.69
CA SER A 56 9.38 -16.64 35.76
C SER A 56 9.19 -15.17 35.42
N TYR A 57 9.57 -14.76 34.20
CA TYR A 57 9.56 -13.38 33.75
C TYR A 57 8.26 -13.08 32.96
N PHE A 58 7.60 -11.98 33.31
CA PHE A 58 6.45 -11.48 32.57
C PHE A 58 6.84 -10.21 31.83
N GLU A 59 6.36 -10.07 30.61
CA GLU A 59 6.63 -8.95 29.74
C GLU A 59 5.33 -8.51 29.06
N TYR A 60 5.20 -7.20 28.86
CA TYR A 60 4.08 -6.57 28.16
C TYR A 60 4.58 -6.00 26.83
N SER A 61 3.82 -6.20 25.78
CA SER A 61 4.19 -5.66 24.46
C SER A 61 2.98 -5.23 23.64
N VAL A 62 3.22 -4.47 22.59
CA VAL A 62 2.24 -4.10 21.58
C VAL A 62 2.85 -4.22 20.19
N ILE A 63 2.01 -4.47 19.19
CA ILE A 63 2.38 -4.39 17.78
C ILE A 63 1.94 -3.04 17.23
N LEU A 64 2.84 -2.40 16.50
CA LEU A 64 2.59 -1.18 15.74
C LEU A 64 2.66 -1.50 14.24
N GLY A 65 1.59 -1.18 13.52
CA GLY A 65 1.63 -1.01 12.08
C GLY A 65 2.28 0.33 11.75
N LEU A 66 2.93 0.41 10.62
CA LEU A 66 3.60 1.63 10.16
C LEU A 66 3.31 1.87 8.67
N THR A 67 3.30 3.14 8.28
CA THR A 67 3.18 3.51 6.87
C THR A 67 4.57 3.44 6.23
N PRO A 68 4.78 2.58 5.22
CA PRO A 68 6.05 2.47 4.54
C PRO A 68 6.34 3.71 3.68
N GLN A 69 7.61 3.94 3.37
CA GLN A 69 8.03 5.04 2.50
C GLN A 69 8.44 4.53 1.12
N ASP A 70 8.01 5.23 0.07
CA ASP A 70 8.48 4.95 -1.29
C ASP A 70 9.90 5.51 -1.49
N LEU A 71 10.88 4.62 -1.52
CA LEU A 71 12.28 4.99 -1.76
C LEU A 71 12.66 5.01 -3.24
N THR A 72 11.78 4.49 -4.12
CA THR A 72 12.12 4.28 -5.55
C THR A 72 12.15 5.58 -6.35
N THR A 73 11.47 6.61 -5.85
CA THR A 73 11.35 7.93 -6.50
C THR A 73 12.21 9.01 -5.85
N LEU A 74 12.92 8.69 -4.75
CA LEU A 74 13.68 9.66 -3.99
C LEU A 74 15.00 10.05 -4.68
N SER A 75 15.30 11.35 -4.62
CA SER A 75 16.64 11.88 -4.95
C SER A 75 17.65 11.50 -3.86
N SER A 76 18.95 11.58 -4.18
CA SER A 76 20.02 11.29 -3.20
C SER A 76 19.88 12.12 -1.91
N LYS A 77 19.46 13.38 -2.01
CA LYS A 77 19.23 14.24 -0.83
C LYS A 77 18.06 13.79 0.04
N GLU A 78 17.02 13.23 -0.57
CA GLU A 78 15.87 12.70 0.16
C GLU A 78 16.22 11.36 0.80
N ILE A 79 17.00 10.51 0.13
CA ILE A 79 17.58 9.29 0.71
C ILE A 79 18.40 9.65 1.96
N ASP A 80 19.27 10.65 1.87
CA ASP A 80 20.06 11.11 3.02
C ASP A 80 19.17 11.62 4.17
N LYS A 81 18.03 12.26 3.88
CA LYS A 81 17.07 12.67 4.92
C LYS A 81 16.45 11.46 5.61
N VAL A 82 16.01 10.46 4.85
CA VAL A 82 15.40 9.24 5.42
C VAL A 82 16.41 8.49 6.28
N THR A 83 17.62 8.25 5.77
CA THR A 83 18.67 7.52 6.51
C THR A 83 19.12 8.28 7.76
N ASN A 84 19.23 9.60 7.71
CA ASN A 84 19.57 10.41 8.87
C ASN A 84 18.42 10.47 9.90
N ALA A 85 17.16 10.53 9.45
CA ALA A 85 16.01 10.48 10.35
C ALA A 85 15.92 9.12 11.05
N TYR A 86 16.19 8.02 10.33
CA TYR A 86 16.19 6.67 10.91
C TYR A 86 17.37 6.45 11.86
N TRP A 87 18.54 6.99 11.55
CA TRP A 87 19.65 7.06 12.49
C TRP A 87 19.27 7.82 13.76
N THR A 88 18.65 9.00 13.63
CA THR A 88 18.19 9.81 14.78
C THR A 88 17.18 9.03 15.63
N PHE A 89 16.25 8.33 15.00
CA PHE A 89 15.29 7.45 15.67
C PHE A 89 16.01 6.39 16.52
N HIS A 90 16.93 5.62 15.91
CA HIS A 90 17.69 4.59 16.64
C HIS A 90 18.54 5.18 17.77
N LYS A 91 19.12 6.33 17.58
CA LYS A 91 19.93 7.01 18.57
C LYS A 91 19.09 7.51 19.76
N SER A 92 17.89 8.05 19.49
CA SER A 92 17.06 8.70 20.52
C SER A 92 16.18 7.73 21.31
N TYR A 93 15.86 6.54 20.78
CA TYR A 93 15.06 5.56 21.50
C TYR A 93 15.94 4.55 22.26
N PRO A 94 15.95 4.60 23.61
CA PRO A 94 16.90 3.83 24.42
C PRO A 94 16.39 2.43 24.81
N HIS A 95 15.13 2.07 24.51
CA HIS A 95 14.55 0.81 24.93
C HIS A 95 14.56 -0.23 23.82
N SER A 96 14.34 -1.50 24.19
CA SER A 96 14.21 -2.60 23.25
C SER A 96 12.97 -2.46 22.39
N PHE A 97 13.14 -2.78 21.12
CA PHE A 97 12.05 -3.00 20.18
C PHE A 97 12.46 -4.06 19.17
N LYS A 98 11.49 -4.60 18.46
CA LYS A 98 11.70 -5.60 17.42
C LYS A 98 11.00 -5.17 16.15
N GLU A 99 11.69 -5.29 15.03
CA GLU A 99 11.11 -5.16 13.70
C GLU A 99 10.69 -6.53 13.19
N PHE A 100 9.52 -6.59 12.59
CA PHE A 100 9.01 -7.76 11.88
C PHE A 100 8.83 -7.41 10.42
N TYR A 101 9.30 -8.29 9.56
CA TYR A 101 9.09 -8.26 8.14
C TYR A 101 8.51 -9.61 7.72
N LEU A 102 7.27 -9.63 7.25
CA LEU A 102 6.60 -10.88 6.91
C LEU A 102 5.62 -10.73 5.75
N ASN A 103 5.39 -11.84 5.07
CA ASN A 103 4.40 -11.92 4.02
C ASN A 103 2.99 -11.95 4.62
N PHE A 104 2.31 -10.81 4.52
CA PHE A 104 0.94 -10.65 4.99
C PHE A 104 -0.05 -10.92 3.84
N PRO A 105 -1.13 -11.69 4.07
CA PRO A 105 -2.15 -11.90 3.05
C PRO A 105 -2.75 -10.56 2.63
N GLU A 106 -3.04 -10.45 1.35
CA GLU A 106 -3.71 -9.27 0.82
C GLU A 106 -5.11 -9.14 1.41
N ASN A 107 -5.47 -7.91 1.83
CA ASN A 107 -6.81 -7.60 2.32
C ASN A 107 -7.47 -6.58 1.39
N ASN A 108 -8.40 -7.05 0.56
CA ASN A 108 -9.15 -6.21 -0.37
C ASN A 108 -10.67 -6.27 -0.12
N THR A 109 -11.05 -6.47 1.13
CA THR A 109 -12.46 -6.57 1.54
C THR A 109 -13.27 -5.34 1.15
N ASP A 110 -12.72 -4.14 1.31
CA ASP A 110 -13.39 -2.87 0.94
C ASP A 110 -13.67 -2.81 -0.56
N GLN A 111 -12.69 -3.18 -1.40
CA GLN A 111 -12.80 -3.20 -2.85
C GLN A 111 -13.82 -4.25 -3.30
N GLN A 112 -13.81 -5.44 -2.70
CA GLN A 112 -14.82 -6.47 -2.98
C GLN A 112 -16.22 -5.98 -2.62
N TYR A 113 -16.40 -5.36 -1.44
CA TYR A 113 -17.67 -4.79 -1.03
C TYR A 113 -18.16 -3.71 -2.01
N TYR A 114 -17.28 -2.80 -2.42
CA TYR A 114 -17.58 -1.78 -3.41
C TYR A 114 -18.08 -2.38 -4.73
N ILE A 115 -17.36 -3.37 -5.27
CA ILE A 115 -17.75 -4.03 -6.54
C ILE A 115 -19.06 -4.80 -6.38
N GLN A 116 -19.27 -5.53 -5.29
CA GLN A 116 -20.54 -6.22 -5.01
C GLN A 116 -21.72 -5.25 -4.97
N LYS A 117 -21.54 -4.09 -4.32
CA LYS A 117 -22.54 -3.01 -4.30
C LYS A 117 -22.83 -2.45 -5.70
N LYS A 118 -21.82 -2.38 -6.57
CA LYS A 118 -22.02 -1.99 -7.98
C LYS A 118 -22.78 -3.08 -8.75
N ILE A 119 -22.40 -4.33 -8.64
CA ILE A 119 -23.09 -5.46 -9.28
C ILE A 119 -24.59 -5.48 -8.93
N SER A 120 -24.95 -5.25 -7.66
CA SER A 120 -26.35 -5.29 -7.21
C SER A 120 -27.23 -4.19 -7.83
N LYS A 121 -26.65 -3.11 -8.38
CA LYS A 121 -27.36 -1.97 -8.97
C LYS A 121 -27.23 -1.90 -10.48
N GLU A 122 -26.27 -2.58 -11.06
CA GLU A 122 -25.98 -2.52 -12.50
C GLU A 122 -26.99 -3.32 -13.31
N LYS A 123 -27.41 -2.78 -14.47
CA LYS A 123 -28.35 -3.43 -15.40
C LYS A 123 -27.74 -3.74 -16.76
N ARG A 124 -26.62 -3.07 -17.11
CA ARG A 124 -25.96 -3.26 -18.40
C ARG A 124 -25.20 -4.59 -18.43
N PRO A 125 -25.51 -5.52 -19.37
CA PRO A 125 -24.91 -6.87 -19.37
C PRO A 125 -23.37 -6.84 -19.49
N VAL A 126 -22.83 -5.94 -20.32
CA VAL A 126 -21.39 -5.79 -20.52
C VAL A 126 -20.69 -5.32 -19.23
N ALA A 127 -21.27 -4.33 -18.53
CA ALA A 127 -20.73 -3.84 -17.26
C ALA A 127 -20.78 -4.92 -16.18
N LEU A 128 -21.87 -5.70 -16.09
CA LEU A 128 -22.00 -6.84 -15.16
C LEU A 128 -20.92 -7.91 -15.39
N ALA A 129 -20.63 -8.23 -16.64
CA ALA A 129 -19.59 -9.21 -16.98
C ALA A 129 -18.20 -8.72 -16.50
N PHE A 130 -17.85 -7.46 -16.75
CA PHE A 130 -16.58 -6.89 -16.31
C PHE A 130 -16.49 -6.75 -14.78
N LEU A 131 -17.54 -6.29 -14.10
CA LEU A 131 -17.60 -6.22 -12.64
C LEU A 131 -17.44 -7.60 -12.00
N SER A 132 -18.08 -8.62 -12.55
CA SER A 132 -17.96 -10.00 -12.07
C SER A 132 -16.53 -10.53 -12.23
N GLU A 133 -15.86 -10.21 -13.33
CA GLU A 133 -14.47 -10.59 -13.57
C GLU A 133 -13.52 -9.83 -12.62
N GLU A 134 -13.73 -8.54 -12.38
CA GLU A 134 -12.93 -7.78 -11.40
C GLU A 134 -13.12 -8.35 -9.98
N LEU A 135 -14.34 -8.70 -9.59
CA LEU A 135 -14.60 -9.37 -8.29
C LEU A 135 -13.87 -10.72 -8.19
N ARG A 136 -13.89 -11.51 -9.29
CA ARG A 136 -13.14 -12.77 -9.34
C ARG A 136 -11.63 -12.56 -9.18
N LYS A 137 -11.08 -11.54 -9.84
CA LYS A 137 -9.65 -11.16 -9.69
C LYS A 137 -9.31 -10.77 -8.27
N LEU A 138 -10.12 -9.94 -7.60
CA LEU A 138 -9.90 -9.55 -6.22
C LEU A 138 -9.85 -10.75 -5.27
N ARG A 139 -10.77 -11.72 -5.43
CA ARG A 139 -10.77 -12.95 -4.64
C ARG A 139 -9.51 -13.80 -4.86
N VAL A 140 -9.06 -13.91 -6.11
CA VAL A 140 -7.80 -14.61 -6.43
C VAL A 140 -6.60 -13.90 -5.83
N LEU A 141 -6.57 -12.55 -5.84
CA LEU A 141 -5.51 -11.77 -5.22
C LEU A 141 -5.50 -11.97 -3.70
N GLU A 142 -6.65 -11.89 -3.03
CA GLU A 142 -6.77 -12.14 -1.59
C GLU A 142 -6.29 -13.54 -1.19
N ASP A 143 -6.62 -14.55 -2.00
CA ASP A 143 -6.27 -15.94 -1.69
C ASP A 143 -4.81 -16.29 -1.97
N LYS A 144 -4.24 -15.75 -3.05
CA LYS A 144 -2.91 -16.16 -3.53
C LYS A 144 -1.81 -15.13 -3.32
N TYR A 145 -2.16 -13.86 -3.21
CA TYR A 145 -1.16 -12.80 -3.13
C TYR A 145 -0.82 -12.46 -1.69
N LYS A 146 0.46 -12.39 -1.40
CA LYS A 146 0.98 -11.96 -0.09
C LYS A 146 1.87 -10.77 -0.32
N THR A 147 1.61 -9.70 0.39
CA THR A 147 2.43 -8.49 0.37
C THR A 147 3.40 -8.55 1.54
N PHE A 148 4.67 -8.31 1.27
CA PHE A 148 5.67 -8.19 2.32
C PHE A 148 5.42 -6.88 3.07
N GLN A 149 5.20 -6.98 4.38
CA GLN A 149 4.89 -5.82 5.23
C GLN A 149 5.81 -5.81 6.44
N SER A 150 6.02 -4.62 6.99
CA SER A 150 6.83 -4.42 8.18
C SER A 150 6.00 -3.90 9.35
N PHE A 151 6.35 -4.36 10.55
CA PHE A 151 5.71 -4.00 11.82
C PHE A 151 6.76 -3.83 12.89
N MET A 152 6.42 -3.12 13.97
CA MET A 152 7.32 -2.97 15.11
C MET A 152 6.64 -3.40 16.40
N ALA A 153 7.37 -4.10 17.26
CA ALA A 153 6.92 -4.46 18.59
C ALA A 153 7.72 -3.70 19.65
N ILE A 154 7.02 -3.16 20.65
CA ILE A 154 7.60 -2.47 21.80
C ILE A 154 7.34 -3.31 23.04
N TYR A 155 8.32 -3.38 23.93
CA TYR A 155 8.31 -4.23 25.11
C TYR A 155 8.53 -3.43 26.39
N ALA A 156 7.95 -3.88 27.50
CA ALA A 156 8.13 -3.31 28.83
C ALA A 156 7.84 -4.34 29.94
N ASN A 157 8.28 -4.05 31.17
CA ASN A 157 8.07 -4.92 32.33
C ASN A 157 6.73 -4.68 33.05
N SER A 158 6.06 -3.55 32.76
CA SER A 158 4.71 -3.23 33.25
C SER A 158 3.88 -2.49 32.20
N GLU A 159 2.56 -2.41 32.40
CA GLU A 159 1.66 -1.69 31.49
C GLU A 159 1.89 -0.18 31.53
N GLU A 160 2.19 0.36 32.70
CA GLU A 160 2.49 1.79 32.87
C GLU A 160 3.76 2.17 32.11
N GLU A 161 4.80 1.35 32.24
CA GLU A 161 6.05 1.51 31.52
C GLU A 161 5.83 1.36 30.01
N LEU A 162 5.01 0.39 29.58
CA LEU A 162 4.68 0.19 28.18
C LEU A 162 4.03 1.44 27.56
N ALA A 163 3.08 2.06 28.28
CA ALA A 163 2.42 3.26 27.81
C ALA A 163 3.40 4.44 27.59
N LEU A 164 4.38 4.60 28.48
CA LEU A 164 5.44 5.59 28.35
C LEU A 164 6.35 5.27 27.16
N ARG A 165 6.83 4.03 27.06
CA ARG A 165 7.71 3.58 25.96
C ARG A 165 7.05 3.73 24.59
N ILE A 166 5.75 3.46 24.46
CA ILE A 166 4.99 3.69 23.22
C ILE A 166 5.00 5.16 22.84
N LYS A 167 4.72 6.05 23.80
CA LYS A 167 4.72 7.51 23.55
C LYS A 167 6.10 7.98 23.09
N ASP A 168 7.16 7.56 23.76
CA ASP A 168 8.53 7.93 23.42
C ASP A 168 8.93 7.39 22.05
N PHE A 169 8.55 6.15 21.73
CA PHE A 169 8.79 5.51 20.45
C PHE A 169 8.11 6.26 19.29
N MET A 170 6.80 6.54 19.44
CA MET A 170 6.03 7.27 18.44
C MET A 170 6.58 8.69 18.25
N THR A 171 7.02 9.34 19.31
CA THR A 171 7.65 10.67 19.24
C THR A 171 8.98 10.61 18.49
N ALA A 172 9.84 9.65 18.83
CA ALA A 172 11.15 9.48 18.18
C ALA A 172 11.01 9.15 16.68
N GLY A 173 10.01 8.36 16.29
CA GLY A 173 9.77 7.92 14.90
C GLY A 173 8.84 8.80 14.10
N SER A 174 8.27 9.87 14.67
CA SER A 174 7.21 10.69 14.05
C SER A 174 7.61 11.37 12.73
N SER A 175 8.90 11.59 12.49
CA SER A 175 9.41 12.15 11.23
C SER A 175 9.50 11.13 10.09
N LEU A 176 9.36 9.84 10.39
CA LEU A 176 9.53 8.74 9.46
C LEU A 176 8.24 7.97 9.21
N PHE A 177 7.46 7.75 10.26
CA PHE A 177 6.35 6.81 10.25
C PHE A 177 5.08 7.44 10.81
N ASP A 178 3.97 7.06 10.20
CA ASP A 178 2.65 7.18 10.81
C ASP A 178 2.34 5.83 11.47
N PHE A 179 2.39 5.80 12.80
CA PHE A 179 2.23 4.57 13.58
C PHE A 179 0.77 4.33 13.94
N LYS A 180 0.33 3.10 13.75
CA LYS A 180 -0.97 2.63 14.21
C LYS A 180 -0.80 1.50 15.22
N ARG A 181 -1.22 1.70 16.48
CA ARG A 181 -1.31 0.62 17.47
C ARG A 181 -2.39 -0.37 17.04
N PHE A 182 -2.08 -1.66 17.09
CA PHE A 182 -3.04 -2.71 16.77
C PHE A 182 -4.06 -2.92 17.88
N SER A 183 -5.33 -3.15 17.49
CA SER A 183 -6.40 -3.65 18.35
C SER A 183 -6.15 -5.11 18.73
N LYS A 184 -6.99 -5.67 19.62
CA LYS A 184 -6.97 -7.11 19.96
C LYS A 184 -7.10 -7.97 18.70
N GLU A 185 -8.09 -7.65 17.85
CA GLU A 185 -8.38 -8.41 16.64
C GLU A 185 -7.21 -8.35 15.62
N GLU A 186 -6.64 -7.16 15.42
CA GLU A 186 -5.48 -6.99 14.53
C GLU A 186 -4.25 -7.74 15.07
N THR A 187 -4.05 -7.74 16.39
CA THR A 187 -2.97 -8.48 17.05
C THR A 187 -3.17 -10.00 16.94
N GLU A 188 -4.41 -10.49 17.10
CA GLU A 188 -4.74 -11.92 16.90
C GLU A 188 -4.47 -12.33 15.44
N VAL A 189 -4.86 -11.51 14.47
CA VAL A 189 -4.59 -11.75 13.04
C VAL A 189 -3.08 -11.78 12.78
N PHE A 190 -2.32 -10.82 13.34
CA PHE A 190 -0.86 -10.78 13.20
C PHE A 190 -0.20 -12.10 13.68
N PHE A 191 -0.50 -12.55 14.92
CA PHE A 191 0.08 -13.78 15.44
C PHE A 191 -0.45 -15.04 14.76
N SER A 192 -1.69 -15.03 14.30
CA SER A 192 -2.22 -16.14 13.49
C SER A 192 -1.44 -16.29 12.19
N ILE A 193 -1.10 -15.19 11.52
CA ILE A 193 -0.29 -15.20 10.29
C ILE A 193 1.16 -15.56 10.60
N LEU A 194 1.73 -14.99 11.67
CA LEU A 194 3.08 -15.32 12.12
C LEU A 194 3.25 -16.83 12.37
N ASN A 195 2.24 -17.46 12.98
CA ASN A 195 2.29 -18.88 13.33
C ASN A 195 1.78 -19.81 12.23
N ASN A 196 0.92 -19.36 11.30
CA ASN A 196 0.27 -20.24 10.33
C ASN A 196 0.45 -19.80 8.86
N GLY A 197 1.06 -18.64 8.61
CA GLY A 197 1.27 -18.10 7.27
C GLY A 197 -0.01 -17.59 6.58
N SER A 198 -1.17 -17.71 7.23
CA SER A 198 -2.47 -17.17 6.82
C SER A 198 -3.35 -16.97 8.05
N PRO A 199 -4.37 -16.08 8.01
CA PRO A 199 -5.33 -15.96 9.11
C PRO A 199 -6.04 -17.28 9.33
N THR A 200 -6.07 -17.72 10.60
CA THR A 200 -6.78 -18.96 10.96
C THR A 200 -8.28 -18.75 10.79
N LYS A 201 -8.90 -19.47 9.87
CA LYS A 201 -10.35 -19.57 9.77
C LYS A 201 -10.85 -20.49 10.91
N VAL A 202 -11.04 -19.92 12.08
CA VAL A 202 -11.68 -20.64 13.18
C VAL A 202 -13.16 -20.78 12.79
N THR A 203 -13.61 -22.02 12.60
CA THR A 203 -15.02 -22.32 12.31
C THR A 203 -15.85 -21.84 13.50
N ASN A 204 -16.78 -20.93 13.24
CA ASN A 204 -17.63 -20.22 14.23
C ASN A 204 -18.44 -21.10 15.18
N HIS A 205 -18.38 -22.43 15.04
CA HIS A 205 -19.14 -23.37 15.86
C HIS A 205 -18.56 -23.62 17.27
N LEU A 206 -17.31 -23.22 17.55
CA LEU A 206 -16.64 -23.46 18.83
C LEU A 206 -16.54 -22.20 19.72
N LEU A 207 -16.82 -21.03 19.18
CA LEU A 207 -16.57 -19.76 19.88
C LEU A 207 -17.90 -19.12 20.29
N LYS A 208 -18.31 -19.29 21.55
CA LYS A 208 -19.49 -18.67 22.13
C LYS A 208 -19.24 -17.35 22.84
N ASP A 209 -17.98 -17.08 23.23
CA ASP A 209 -17.61 -15.86 23.94
C ASP A 209 -16.32 -15.27 23.35
N GLN A 210 -16.36 -14.03 22.88
CA GLN A 210 -15.22 -13.33 22.28
C GLN A 210 -14.17 -12.85 23.30
N ASP A 211 -14.45 -12.99 24.59
CA ASP A 211 -13.62 -12.51 25.70
C ASP A 211 -12.83 -13.61 26.42
N ASP A 212 -12.90 -14.86 25.99
CA ASP A 212 -12.15 -15.94 26.62
C ASP A 212 -10.69 -15.97 26.13
N VAL A 213 -9.74 -15.87 27.08
CA VAL A 213 -8.29 -15.99 26.82
C VAL A 213 -7.95 -17.28 26.08
N LEU A 214 -8.64 -18.38 26.39
CA LEU A 214 -8.43 -19.67 25.71
C LEU A 214 -8.79 -19.59 24.22
N ASP A 215 -9.87 -18.89 23.86
CA ASP A 215 -10.29 -18.69 22.48
C ASP A 215 -9.26 -17.88 21.68
N THR A 216 -8.71 -16.82 22.29
CA THR A 216 -7.60 -16.05 21.73
C THR A 216 -6.39 -16.93 21.44
N LEU A 217 -5.94 -17.72 22.43
CA LEU A 217 -4.78 -18.60 22.28
C LEU A 217 -5.00 -19.68 21.22
N LEU A 218 -6.22 -20.22 21.10
CA LEU A 218 -6.58 -21.17 20.05
C LEU A 218 -6.52 -20.59 18.64
N ARG A 219 -6.79 -19.29 18.49
CA ARG A 219 -6.70 -18.59 17.18
C ARG A 219 -5.28 -18.33 16.75
N ILE A 220 -4.40 -17.96 17.69
CA ILE A 220 -3.03 -17.55 17.39
C ILE A 220 -2.02 -18.70 17.38
N GLN A 221 -2.33 -19.82 17.99
CA GLN A 221 -1.41 -20.98 18.04
C GLN A 221 -1.21 -21.61 16.65
N PRO A 222 -0.08 -22.31 16.40
CA PRO A 222 0.09 -23.17 15.25
C PRO A 222 -1.00 -24.25 15.17
N GLN A 223 -1.75 -24.30 14.09
CA GLN A 223 -2.94 -25.16 13.94
C GLN A 223 -2.57 -26.62 13.68
N GLY A 224 -1.44 -26.90 13.05
CA GLY A 224 -0.93 -28.24 12.78
C GLY A 224 -0.26 -28.92 13.98
N GLY A 225 -0.14 -28.20 15.11
CA GLY A 225 0.70 -28.60 16.23
C GLY A 225 2.16 -28.18 16.03
N VAL A 226 3.05 -28.53 16.95
CA VAL A 226 4.49 -28.26 16.84
C VAL A 226 5.28 -29.41 17.45
N ASP A 227 6.26 -29.90 16.69
CA ASP A 227 7.23 -30.88 17.13
C ASP A 227 8.66 -30.31 17.04
N PHE A 228 9.39 -30.34 18.14
CA PHE A 228 10.75 -29.83 18.30
C PHE A 228 11.81 -30.95 18.46
N GLU A 229 11.49 -32.19 18.09
CA GLU A 229 12.43 -33.31 18.25
C GLU A 229 13.59 -33.26 17.24
N ALA A 230 13.35 -32.61 16.08
CA ALA A 230 14.37 -32.45 15.04
C ALA A 230 15.48 -31.47 15.48
N VAL A 231 16.70 -31.75 15.01
CA VAL A 231 17.90 -31.01 15.39
C VAL A 231 17.97 -29.63 14.77
N ASP A 232 17.47 -29.48 13.52
CA ASP A 232 17.73 -28.35 12.67
C ASP A 232 16.47 -27.75 12.01
N TYR A 233 15.28 -28.30 12.28
CA TYR A 233 13.99 -27.77 11.86
C TYR A 233 12.91 -27.99 12.93
N ILE A 234 11.76 -27.36 12.72
CA ILE A 234 10.54 -27.54 13.50
C ILE A 234 9.48 -28.13 12.56
N ASN A 235 8.77 -29.17 13.02
CA ASN A 235 7.63 -29.72 12.29
C ASN A 235 6.34 -29.12 12.84
N PHE A 236 5.61 -28.37 12.00
CA PHE A 236 4.31 -27.77 12.31
C PHE A 236 3.13 -28.62 11.82
N GLY A 237 3.37 -29.85 11.39
CA GLY A 237 2.37 -30.78 10.91
C GLY A 237 1.98 -30.58 9.44
N ASP A 238 1.72 -29.36 9.05
CA ASP A 238 1.41 -28.97 7.67
C ASP A 238 2.62 -28.41 6.89
N ARG A 239 3.70 -28.11 7.59
CA ARG A 239 4.94 -27.54 7.03
C ARG A 239 6.12 -27.76 7.96
N PHE A 240 7.32 -27.52 7.44
CA PHE A 240 8.58 -27.50 8.19
C PHE A 240 9.14 -26.07 8.22
N GLU A 241 9.71 -25.67 9.35
CA GLU A 241 10.32 -24.35 9.50
C GLU A 241 11.75 -24.46 10.05
N ALA A 242 12.63 -23.57 9.62
CA ALA A 242 13.97 -23.42 10.15
C ALA A 242 14.34 -21.94 10.26
N THR A 243 15.15 -21.63 11.30
CA THR A 243 15.67 -20.27 11.50
C THR A 243 17.14 -20.23 11.12
N VAL A 244 17.51 -19.17 10.42
CA VAL A 244 18.89 -18.82 10.07
C VAL A 244 19.22 -17.48 10.75
N ASP A 245 20.30 -17.47 11.51
CA ASP A 245 20.82 -16.25 12.13
C ASP A 245 21.91 -15.64 11.27
N VAL A 246 21.87 -14.31 11.09
CA VAL A 246 22.95 -13.56 10.46
C VAL A 246 23.99 -13.25 11.51
N ILE A 247 25.15 -13.93 11.42
CA ILE A 247 26.23 -13.79 12.39
C ILE A 247 27.23 -12.66 12.10
N ASN A 248 27.39 -12.28 10.83
CA ASN A 248 28.21 -11.14 10.44
C ASN A 248 27.56 -10.34 9.31
N THR A 249 27.73 -9.01 9.38
CA THR A 249 27.37 -8.07 8.33
C THR A 249 28.58 -7.77 7.45
N PRO A 250 28.38 -7.26 6.21
CA PRO A 250 29.48 -6.76 5.40
C PRO A 250 30.27 -5.65 6.11
N ASN A 251 31.59 -5.61 5.89
CA ASN A 251 32.46 -4.56 6.46
C ASN A 251 32.07 -3.14 6.00
N ILE A 252 31.51 -3.02 4.80
CA ILE A 252 31.01 -1.75 4.25
C ILE A 252 29.50 -1.87 4.08
N LEU A 253 28.75 -1.09 4.84
CA LEU A 253 27.30 -1.06 4.76
C LEU A 253 26.84 -0.01 3.74
N MET A 254 26.09 -0.44 2.74
CA MET A 254 25.46 0.44 1.76
C MET A 254 24.10 0.92 2.25
N ASN A 255 23.59 2.00 1.65
CA ASN A 255 22.21 2.41 1.92
C ASN A 255 21.24 1.25 1.65
N PHE A 256 20.31 1.05 2.57
CA PHE A 256 19.27 0.01 2.51
C PHE A 256 19.81 -1.44 2.57
N TRP A 257 20.96 -1.65 3.20
CA TRP A 257 21.61 -2.96 3.30
C TRP A 257 20.71 -4.06 3.90
N THR A 258 19.83 -3.72 4.85
CA THR A 258 18.89 -4.69 5.45
C THR A 258 17.79 -5.11 4.47
N ALA A 259 17.48 -4.30 3.45
CA ALA A 259 16.52 -4.67 2.42
C ALA A 259 16.99 -5.91 1.62
N GLY A 260 18.30 -6.15 1.50
CA GLY A 260 18.84 -7.38 0.94
C GLY A 260 18.45 -8.64 1.73
N LEU A 261 18.33 -8.53 3.05
CA LEU A 261 17.92 -9.63 3.91
C LEU A 261 16.45 -10.03 3.69
N THR A 262 15.59 -9.09 3.28
CA THR A 262 14.17 -9.37 3.02
C THR A 262 13.94 -10.12 1.70
N GLN A 263 14.94 -10.16 0.82
CA GLN A 263 14.83 -10.73 -0.53
C GLN A 263 15.31 -12.18 -0.64
N VAL A 264 15.85 -12.77 0.42
CA VAL A 264 16.40 -14.13 0.38
C VAL A 264 15.36 -15.25 0.47
N GLY A 265 14.07 -14.91 0.46
CA GLY A 265 12.98 -15.88 0.46
C GLY A 265 12.54 -16.36 1.85
N ALA A 266 12.96 -15.70 2.92
CA ALA A 266 12.43 -15.96 4.25
C ALA A 266 10.94 -15.60 4.34
N ARG A 267 10.16 -16.42 5.07
CA ARG A 267 8.75 -16.14 5.35
C ARG A 267 8.58 -14.97 6.32
N VAL A 268 9.47 -14.93 7.32
CA VAL A 268 9.54 -13.89 8.34
C VAL A 268 10.99 -13.50 8.54
N MET A 269 11.26 -12.22 8.65
CA MET A 269 12.52 -11.70 9.18
C MET A 269 12.22 -10.91 10.45
N THR A 270 13.04 -11.09 11.47
CA THR A 270 13.01 -10.28 12.69
C THR A 270 14.35 -9.62 12.93
N ILE A 271 14.30 -8.35 13.37
CA ILE A 271 15.48 -7.61 13.83
C ILE A 271 15.18 -7.15 15.25
N ASP A 272 15.96 -7.66 16.20
CA ASP A 272 15.93 -7.20 17.57
C ASP A 272 16.87 -6.00 17.76
N HIS A 273 16.44 -5.00 18.49
CA HIS A 273 17.24 -3.84 18.85
C HIS A 273 17.26 -3.66 20.36
N PHE A 274 18.45 -3.50 20.90
CA PHE A 274 18.66 -3.25 22.32
C PHE A 274 19.79 -2.23 22.52
N HIS A 275 19.58 -1.27 23.39
CA HIS A 275 20.60 -0.33 23.81
C HIS A 275 21.04 -0.67 25.23
N ASP A 276 22.22 -1.26 25.36
CA ASP A 276 22.80 -1.60 26.66
C ASP A 276 23.39 -0.33 27.31
N THR A 277 22.67 0.20 28.29
CA THR A 277 23.12 1.35 29.05
C THR A 277 24.07 0.99 30.21
N SER A 278 24.27 -0.29 30.48
CA SER A 278 25.18 -0.77 31.53
C SER A 278 26.63 -0.85 31.08
N GLU A 279 26.90 -0.84 29.78
CA GLU A 279 28.22 -0.91 29.17
C GLU A 279 28.74 0.45 28.75
N ASP A 280 29.94 0.82 29.22
CA ASP A 280 30.61 2.04 28.74
C ASP A 280 31.38 1.76 27.45
N TYR A 281 30.66 1.88 26.33
CA TYR A 281 31.24 1.68 25.00
C TYR A 281 32.36 2.66 24.68
N THR A 282 32.43 3.82 25.32
CA THR A 282 33.53 4.77 25.12
C THR A 282 34.83 4.18 25.64
N GLU A 283 34.79 3.58 26.83
CA GLU A 283 35.97 2.92 27.40
C GLU A 283 36.38 1.68 26.59
N VAL A 284 35.40 0.87 26.15
CA VAL A 284 35.65 -0.33 25.32
C VAL A 284 36.35 0.07 24.03
N LEU A 285 35.84 1.08 23.32
CA LEU A 285 36.45 1.58 22.07
C LEU A 285 37.85 2.17 22.30
N ASP A 286 38.05 2.95 23.36
CA ASP A 286 39.36 3.53 23.66
C ASP A 286 40.39 2.44 23.96
N ARG A 287 40.03 1.38 24.66
CA ARG A 287 40.88 0.18 24.87
C ARG A 287 41.19 -0.52 23.55
N THR A 288 40.17 -0.74 22.70
CA THR A 288 40.33 -1.39 21.40
C THR A 288 41.25 -0.57 20.48
N ILE A 289 41.07 0.76 20.43
CA ILE A 289 41.92 1.68 19.65
C ILE A 289 43.36 1.59 20.13
N THR A 290 43.59 1.53 21.45
CA THR A 290 44.92 1.41 22.02
C THR A 290 45.56 0.09 21.64
N ALA A 291 44.85 -1.04 21.75
CA ALA A 291 45.32 -2.34 21.36
C ALA A 291 45.67 -2.44 19.87
N LEU A 292 44.77 -1.99 19.00
CA LEU A 292 44.99 -1.96 17.54
C LEU A 292 46.17 -1.04 17.16
N SER A 293 46.29 0.11 17.79
CA SER A 293 47.42 1.03 17.55
C SER A 293 48.74 0.35 17.93
N SER A 294 48.82 -0.31 19.07
CA SER A 294 50.00 -1.06 19.53
C SER A 294 50.34 -2.24 18.60
N ALA A 295 49.32 -2.95 18.16
CA ALA A 295 49.48 -4.04 17.17
C ALA A 295 50.01 -3.52 15.84
N ARG A 296 49.50 -2.38 15.36
CA ARG A 296 49.94 -1.72 14.12
C ARG A 296 51.42 -1.31 14.19
N ASP A 297 51.83 -0.74 15.32
CA ASP A 297 53.24 -0.32 15.53
C ASP A 297 54.17 -1.54 15.58
N SER A 298 53.68 -2.67 16.04
CA SER A 298 54.44 -3.93 16.15
C SER A 298 54.43 -4.76 14.86
N ALA A 299 53.57 -4.43 13.87
CA ALA A 299 53.42 -5.15 12.63
C ALA A 299 54.66 -5.04 11.74
N LYS A 300 55.11 -6.20 11.24
CA LYS A 300 56.37 -6.32 10.46
C LYS A 300 56.20 -6.14 8.96
N SER A 301 54.99 -6.31 8.44
CA SER A 301 54.72 -6.16 7.01
C SER A 301 53.67 -5.07 6.73
N GLN A 302 53.76 -4.45 5.54
CA GLN A 302 52.79 -3.43 5.14
C GLN A 302 51.37 -4.01 5.05
N GLY A 303 51.23 -5.25 4.50
CA GLY A 303 49.90 -5.90 4.41
C GLY A 303 49.25 -6.21 5.77
N GLU A 304 50.07 -6.42 6.82
CA GLU A 304 49.58 -6.57 8.18
C GLU A 304 49.11 -5.21 8.75
N LYS A 305 49.88 -4.15 8.49
CA LYS A 305 49.50 -2.77 8.86
C LYS A 305 48.19 -2.36 8.20
N ASP A 306 48.05 -2.61 6.91
CA ASP A 306 46.85 -2.27 6.14
C ASP A 306 45.60 -2.96 6.72
N ARG A 307 45.69 -4.27 7.08
CA ARG A 307 44.59 -4.99 7.75
C ARG A 307 44.20 -4.38 9.10
N ILE A 308 45.19 -3.98 9.89
CA ILE A 308 44.95 -3.35 11.19
C ILE A 308 44.34 -1.96 10.98
N ASP A 309 44.81 -1.21 9.97
CA ASP A 309 44.25 0.11 9.64
C ASP A 309 42.80 0.01 9.17
N ASP A 310 42.39 -1.07 8.50
CA ASP A 310 41.00 -1.35 8.09
C ASP A 310 40.06 -1.51 9.29
N GLU A 311 40.55 -1.94 10.44
CA GLU A 311 39.79 -2.04 11.69
C GLU A 311 39.93 -0.79 12.55
N LEU A 312 41.13 -0.22 12.64
CA LEU A 312 41.49 0.91 13.51
C LEU A 312 40.77 2.20 13.09
N ASN A 313 40.74 2.50 11.80
CA ASN A 313 40.17 3.75 11.29
C ASN A 313 38.65 3.82 11.51
N PRO A 314 37.84 2.81 11.18
CA PRO A 314 36.41 2.78 11.50
C PRO A 314 36.16 2.87 13.02
N THR A 315 36.93 2.15 13.85
CA THR A 315 36.80 2.17 15.32
C THR A 315 37.07 3.56 15.89
N ARG A 316 38.10 4.25 15.40
CA ARG A 316 38.39 5.66 15.75
C ARG A 316 37.25 6.59 15.34
N GLN A 317 36.69 6.38 14.15
CA GLN A 317 35.60 7.21 13.66
C GLN A 317 34.36 7.05 14.55
N ILE A 318 34.00 5.83 14.93
CA ILE A 318 32.90 5.55 15.87
C ILE A 318 33.13 6.25 17.21
N SER A 319 34.34 6.17 17.79
CA SER A 319 34.66 6.86 19.05
C SER A 319 34.52 8.38 18.91
N ILE A 320 34.92 8.96 17.78
CA ILE A 320 34.75 10.39 17.49
C ILE A 320 33.26 10.74 17.39
N ASP A 321 32.47 9.93 16.67
CA ASP A 321 31.05 10.16 16.46
C ASP A 321 30.26 10.05 17.77
N MET A 322 30.64 9.12 18.68
CA MET A 322 30.07 9.03 20.02
C MET A 322 30.29 10.32 20.81
N LYS A 323 31.54 10.84 20.80
CA LYS A 323 31.91 12.04 21.56
C LYS A 323 31.34 13.34 20.96
N ARG A 324 31.14 13.42 19.65
CA ARG A 324 30.73 14.63 18.94
C ARG A 324 29.28 14.67 18.50
N GLN A 325 28.72 13.53 18.13
CA GLN A 325 27.39 13.46 17.52
C GLN A 325 26.40 12.66 18.39
N GLY A 326 26.86 12.16 19.56
CA GLY A 326 26.06 11.32 20.44
C GLY A 326 25.67 9.99 19.79
N GLU A 327 26.58 9.39 19.01
CA GLU A 327 26.40 8.06 18.46
C GLU A 327 26.23 7.03 19.58
N THR A 328 25.41 6.01 19.35
CA THR A 328 25.16 4.94 20.33
C THR A 328 25.39 3.59 19.68
N ILE A 329 25.90 2.64 20.47
CA ILE A 329 26.02 1.24 20.03
C ILE A 329 24.74 0.50 20.41
N LYS A 330 24.20 -0.26 19.47
CA LYS A 330 23.04 -1.15 19.67
C LYS A 330 23.48 -2.60 19.55
N LYS A 331 22.99 -3.42 20.47
CA LYS A 331 23.02 -4.89 20.34
C LYS A 331 21.82 -5.32 19.50
N SER A 332 22.03 -6.19 18.55
CA SER A 332 20.99 -6.63 17.62
C SER A 332 21.15 -8.07 17.19
N ASN A 333 20.03 -8.71 16.88
CA ASN A 333 19.97 -10.02 16.24
C ASN A 333 19.13 -9.94 14.98
N PHE A 334 19.61 -10.57 13.92
CA PHE A 334 18.91 -10.67 12.64
C PHE A 334 18.56 -12.13 12.40
N LYS A 335 17.28 -12.46 12.36
CA LYS A 335 16.80 -13.83 12.22
C LYS A 335 15.89 -13.95 10.99
N LEU A 336 16.14 -14.97 10.20
CA LEU A 336 15.41 -15.29 8.99
C LEU A 336 14.70 -16.63 9.18
N HIS A 337 13.37 -16.63 9.19
CA HIS A 337 12.56 -17.82 9.40
C HIS A 337 12.04 -18.32 8.05
N PHE A 338 12.47 -19.50 7.66
CA PHE A 338 12.09 -20.16 6.41
C PHE A 338 11.01 -21.21 6.67
N SER A 339 10.14 -21.41 5.68
CA SER A 339 9.05 -22.39 5.77
C SER A 339 8.85 -23.06 4.42
N ALA A 340 8.69 -24.37 4.41
CA ALA A 340 8.39 -25.16 3.22
C ALA A 340 7.49 -26.37 3.56
N PRO A 341 6.72 -26.90 2.58
CA PRO A 341 5.88 -28.08 2.79
C PRO A 341 6.65 -29.37 2.97
N THR A 342 7.91 -29.44 2.48
CA THR A 342 8.79 -30.61 2.66
C THR A 342 10.15 -30.22 3.23
N ILE A 343 10.87 -31.17 3.81
CA ILE A 343 12.22 -30.95 4.37
C ILE A 343 13.22 -30.63 3.26
N GLU A 344 13.12 -31.31 2.13
CA GLU A 344 14.00 -31.14 0.97
C GLU A 344 13.88 -29.72 0.39
N GLU A 345 12.65 -29.21 0.28
CA GLU A 345 12.39 -27.83 -0.15
C GLU A 345 12.91 -26.82 0.89
N LEU A 346 12.70 -27.09 2.20
CA LEU A 346 13.22 -26.24 3.27
C LEU A 346 14.74 -26.13 3.20
N ASP A 347 15.44 -27.26 3.08
CA ASP A 347 16.90 -27.31 2.99
C ASP A 347 17.42 -26.61 1.74
N SER A 348 16.73 -26.77 0.61
CA SER A 348 17.06 -26.04 -0.63
C SER A 348 16.94 -24.54 -0.45
N LEU A 349 15.85 -24.06 0.17
CA LEU A 349 15.63 -22.63 0.44
C LEU A 349 16.69 -22.07 1.39
N VAL A 350 16.93 -22.73 2.51
CA VAL A 350 17.92 -22.32 3.51
C VAL A 350 19.33 -22.26 2.93
N ASN A 351 19.76 -23.32 2.23
CA ASN A 351 21.10 -23.37 1.64
C ASN A 351 21.28 -22.31 0.55
N LYS A 352 20.24 -22.05 -0.27
CA LYS A 352 20.26 -20.97 -1.25
C LYS A 352 20.39 -19.62 -0.56
N ALA A 353 19.58 -19.36 0.49
CA ALA A 353 19.62 -18.10 1.22
C ALA A 353 21.00 -17.84 1.85
N ILE A 354 21.59 -18.84 2.52
CA ILE A 354 22.93 -18.71 3.10
C ILE A 354 23.98 -18.42 2.00
N LYS A 355 23.87 -19.05 0.85
CA LYS A 355 24.76 -18.80 -0.30
C LYS A 355 24.59 -17.38 -0.86
N ASP A 356 23.34 -16.93 -1.03
CA ASP A 356 23.03 -15.60 -1.55
C ASP A 356 23.50 -14.51 -0.58
N LEU A 357 23.30 -14.71 0.73
CA LEU A 357 23.80 -13.82 1.80
C LEU A 357 25.33 -13.75 1.78
N LYS A 358 26.01 -14.90 1.66
CA LYS A 358 27.47 -14.94 1.54
C LYS A 358 27.97 -14.18 0.31
N GLY A 359 27.24 -14.25 -0.81
CA GLY A 359 27.54 -13.47 -2.02
C GLY A 359 27.40 -11.95 -1.83
N GLN A 360 26.60 -11.51 -0.84
CA GLN A 360 26.42 -10.11 -0.44
C GLN A 360 27.36 -9.69 0.70
N GLY A 361 28.22 -10.60 1.19
CA GLY A 361 29.19 -10.33 2.26
C GLY A 361 28.66 -10.57 3.67
N PHE A 362 27.46 -11.15 3.83
CA PHE A 362 26.96 -11.58 5.13
C PHE A 362 27.47 -12.97 5.47
N GLU A 363 27.61 -13.26 6.76
CA GLU A 363 27.75 -14.61 7.27
C GLU A 363 26.46 -14.99 7.99
N ALA A 364 25.91 -16.15 7.67
CA ALA A 364 24.66 -16.63 8.24
C ALA A 364 24.74 -18.14 8.50
N THR A 365 24.07 -18.59 9.55
CA THR A 365 24.07 -20.00 9.97
C THR A 365 22.73 -20.46 10.49
N ARG A 366 22.45 -21.76 10.34
CA ARG A 366 21.35 -22.45 10.98
C ARG A 366 21.89 -23.16 12.23
N TYR A 367 21.46 -22.74 13.43
CA TYR A 367 21.89 -23.39 14.67
C TYR A 367 21.22 -24.74 14.86
N LEU A 368 22.00 -25.72 15.38
CA LEU A 368 21.50 -27.04 15.70
C LEU A 368 20.99 -27.08 17.17
N ASN A 369 19.91 -27.84 17.40
CA ASN A 369 19.27 -28.02 18.70
C ASN A 369 18.71 -26.75 19.38
N MET A 370 18.55 -25.64 18.63
CA MET A 370 18.04 -24.36 19.14
C MET A 370 16.74 -23.92 18.49
N GLN A 371 16.16 -24.71 17.62
CA GLN A 371 15.01 -24.29 16.81
C GLN A 371 13.79 -23.89 17.65
N LYS A 372 13.57 -24.53 18.78
CA LYS A 372 12.52 -24.13 19.72
C LYS A 372 12.75 -22.73 20.30
N GLN A 373 13.96 -22.44 20.74
CA GLN A 373 14.35 -21.16 21.32
C GLN A 373 14.29 -20.08 20.24
N GLU A 374 14.72 -20.39 19.00
CA GLU A 374 14.64 -19.51 17.87
C GLU A 374 13.19 -19.13 17.54
N TRP A 375 12.28 -20.11 17.53
CA TRP A 375 10.87 -19.85 17.36
C TRP A 375 10.28 -19.01 18.51
N GLN A 376 10.63 -19.33 19.77
CA GLN A 376 10.15 -18.58 20.94
C GLN A 376 10.67 -17.14 20.97
N SER A 377 11.85 -16.88 20.42
CA SER A 377 12.45 -15.54 20.35
C SER A 377 11.63 -14.53 19.57
N GLN A 378 10.75 -14.98 18.66
CA GLN A 378 9.86 -14.09 17.90
C GLN A 378 8.85 -13.36 18.80
N PHE A 379 8.51 -13.91 19.96
CA PHE A 379 7.43 -13.41 20.82
C PHE A 379 7.89 -12.51 21.96
N VAL A 380 9.19 -12.40 22.19
CA VAL A 380 9.75 -11.77 23.39
C VAL A 380 10.83 -10.74 23.04
N SER A 381 11.11 -9.82 23.96
CA SER A 381 12.15 -8.80 23.78
C SER A 381 13.54 -9.41 23.65
N PHE A 382 14.50 -8.57 23.26
CA PHE A 382 15.91 -8.91 23.24
C PHE A 382 16.39 -9.37 24.63
N GLU A 383 16.04 -8.65 25.70
CA GLU A 383 16.44 -8.97 27.08
C GLU A 383 15.85 -10.31 27.55
N ALA A 384 14.59 -10.57 27.28
CA ALA A 384 13.93 -11.80 27.65
C ALA A 384 14.55 -13.04 26.97
N GLN A 385 15.14 -12.85 25.78
CA GLN A 385 15.82 -13.91 25.03
C GLN A 385 17.06 -14.46 25.78
N GLU A 386 17.72 -13.69 26.64
CA GLU A 386 18.83 -14.21 27.48
C GLU A 386 18.41 -15.44 28.30
N SER A 387 17.14 -15.50 28.69
CA SER A 387 16.59 -16.63 29.39
C SER A 387 16.37 -17.87 28.50
N LEU A 388 16.35 -17.73 27.20
CA LEU A 388 16.12 -18.80 26.23
C LEU A 388 17.42 -19.44 25.76
N PHE A 389 18.49 -18.66 25.59
CA PHE A 389 19.74 -19.08 24.97
C PHE A 389 20.89 -19.16 25.96
N TYR A 390 21.80 -20.10 25.72
CA TYR A 390 23.13 -20.10 26.31
C TYR A 390 24.12 -19.58 25.27
N GLY A 391 24.68 -18.38 25.50
CA GLY A 391 25.72 -17.83 24.64
C GLY A 391 25.17 -17.36 23.28
N ARG A 392 24.15 -16.50 23.28
CA ARG A 392 23.63 -15.86 22.10
C ARG A 392 24.72 -15.02 21.41
N VAL A 393 24.84 -15.15 20.08
CA VAL A 393 25.69 -14.26 19.27
C VAL A 393 24.94 -12.96 19.01
N GLU A 394 25.43 -11.87 19.57
CA GLU A 394 24.87 -10.52 19.42
C GLU A 394 25.72 -9.71 18.44
N LYS A 395 25.08 -8.83 17.69
CA LYS A 395 25.76 -7.86 16.84
C LYS A 395 25.76 -6.51 17.51
N GLU A 396 26.94 -5.99 17.75
CA GLU A 396 27.14 -4.62 18.21
C GLU A 396 27.39 -3.72 17.00
N LEU A 397 26.41 -2.87 16.71
CA LEU A 397 26.46 -1.95 15.57
C LEU A 397 26.17 -0.53 16.04
N PRO A 398 26.87 0.47 15.48
CA PRO A 398 26.52 1.87 15.72
C PRO A 398 25.11 2.14 15.18
N SER A 399 24.35 3.01 15.85
CA SER A 399 22.97 3.33 15.43
C SER A 399 22.93 3.91 14.00
N ARG A 400 24.03 4.50 13.53
CA ARG A 400 24.17 4.93 12.13
C ARG A 400 24.10 3.77 11.12
N ALA A 401 24.58 2.57 11.50
CA ALA A 401 24.46 1.39 10.65
C ALA A 401 22.97 1.05 10.40
N PHE A 402 22.13 1.15 11.43
CA PHE A 402 20.67 0.98 11.29
C PHE A 402 20.05 2.12 10.48
N GLY A 403 20.52 3.36 10.65
CA GLY A 403 20.11 4.47 9.79
C GLY A 403 20.27 4.17 8.31
N LEU A 404 21.41 3.59 7.92
CA LEU A 404 21.65 3.10 6.56
C LEU A 404 20.81 1.86 6.21
N GLY A 405 20.38 1.09 7.22
CA GLY A 405 19.66 -0.17 7.06
C GLY A 405 18.15 -0.05 6.89
N PHE A 406 17.61 1.12 6.55
CA PHE A 406 16.17 1.32 6.38
C PHE A 406 15.57 0.32 5.36
N ALA A 407 14.61 -0.51 5.78
CA ALA A 407 13.97 -1.53 4.94
C ALA A 407 12.43 -1.42 4.91
N HIS A 408 11.85 -0.34 5.44
CA HIS A 408 10.41 -0.09 5.45
C HIS A 408 9.94 0.59 4.15
N ASN A 409 10.20 -0.06 3.02
CA ASN A 409 10.01 0.50 1.68
C ASN A 409 8.94 -0.22 0.84
N GLN A 410 8.15 -1.10 1.45
CA GLN A 410 7.10 -1.84 0.74
C GLN A 410 5.90 -0.93 0.52
N THR A 411 5.77 -0.39 -0.68
CA THR A 411 4.69 0.52 -1.05
C THR A 411 3.49 -0.23 -1.61
N PHE A 412 2.29 0.27 -1.32
CA PHE A 412 1.02 -0.21 -1.86
C PHE A 412 0.04 0.97 -1.97
N LEU A 413 -1.06 0.78 -2.70
CA LEU A 413 -2.13 1.76 -2.80
C LEU A 413 -3.48 1.07 -2.60
N HIS A 414 -4.13 1.34 -1.48
CA HIS A 414 -5.41 0.74 -1.10
C HIS A 414 -6.52 1.78 -1.00
N ASP A 415 -7.04 2.24 -2.14
CA ASP A 415 -8.25 3.04 -2.15
C ASP A 415 -9.47 2.15 -1.91
N PRO A 416 -10.37 2.46 -0.95
CA PRO A 416 -11.51 1.60 -0.62
C PRO A 416 -12.45 1.31 -1.79
N ASN A 417 -12.65 2.29 -2.68
CA ASN A 417 -13.44 2.14 -3.91
C ASN A 417 -12.56 1.88 -5.14
N GLY A 418 -11.29 1.52 -4.92
CA GLY A 418 -10.30 1.35 -5.97
C GLY A 418 -10.48 0.06 -6.76
N PHE A 419 -10.10 0.11 -8.03
CA PHE A 419 -9.94 -1.06 -8.88
C PHE A 419 -8.47 -1.48 -8.96
N TYR A 420 -8.22 -2.76 -9.10
CA TYR A 420 -6.87 -3.27 -9.31
C TYR A 420 -6.27 -2.75 -10.62
N ILE A 421 -5.16 -2.03 -10.55
CA ILE A 421 -4.46 -1.52 -11.73
C ILE A 421 -3.10 -2.15 -11.96
N GLY A 422 -2.47 -2.71 -10.95
CA GLY A 422 -1.14 -3.32 -11.04
C GLY A 422 -0.49 -3.51 -9.69
N THR A 423 0.83 -3.69 -9.71
CA THR A 423 1.68 -3.79 -8.52
C THR A 423 2.74 -2.71 -8.53
N THR A 424 3.22 -2.33 -7.36
CA THR A 424 4.37 -1.43 -7.18
C THR A 424 5.68 -2.15 -7.51
N GLN A 425 6.78 -1.41 -7.59
CA GLN A 425 8.11 -2.00 -7.75
C GLN A 425 8.53 -2.88 -6.56
N THR A 426 7.99 -2.59 -5.37
CA THR A 426 8.24 -3.38 -4.15
C THR A 426 7.27 -4.55 -3.98
N GLY A 427 6.42 -4.82 -4.98
CA GLY A 427 5.49 -5.94 -4.99
C GLY A 427 4.14 -5.68 -4.30
N GLY A 428 3.88 -4.47 -3.80
CA GLY A 428 2.58 -4.15 -3.21
C GLY A 428 1.48 -3.99 -4.24
N ILE A 429 0.24 -4.27 -3.88
CA ILE A 429 -0.90 -4.14 -4.78
C ILE A 429 -1.38 -2.70 -4.87
N MET A 430 -1.86 -2.30 -6.04
CA MET A 430 -2.43 -0.98 -6.29
C MET A 430 -3.92 -1.10 -6.63
N TYR A 431 -4.77 -0.71 -5.69
CA TYR A 431 -6.19 -0.43 -5.90
C TYR A 431 -6.38 1.07 -6.02
N TYR A 432 -6.66 1.55 -7.21
CA TYR A 432 -6.72 2.98 -7.53
C TYR A 432 -8.14 3.45 -7.80
N ASP A 433 -8.54 4.51 -7.09
CA ASP A 433 -9.75 5.30 -7.35
C ASP A 433 -9.34 6.68 -7.86
N GLN A 434 -9.60 6.98 -9.14
CA GLN A 434 -9.26 8.26 -9.77
C GLN A 434 -9.94 9.46 -9.08
N PHE A 435 -11.10 9.25 -8.45
CA PHE A 435 -11.89 10.31 -7.84
C PHE A 435 -11.69 10.46 -6.33
N ARG A 436 -10.73 9.71 -5.76
CA ARG A 436 -10.36 9.87 -4.36
C ARG A 436 -9.34 11.01 -4.19
N LYS A 437 -9.72 12.03 -3.42
CA LYS A 437 -8.79 13.06 -2.95
C LYS A 437 -8.17 12.66 -1.62
N THR A 438 -6.88 12.92 -1.46
CA THR A 438 -6.12 12.76 -0.22
C THR A 438 -5.25 14.00 -0.03
N LEU A 439 -4.50 14.07 1.07
CA LEU A 439 -3.52 15.14 1.28
C LEU A 439 -2.43 15.16 0.19
N GLU A 440 -2.14 14.02 -0.42
CA GLU A 440 -1.14 13.85 -1.48
C GLU A 440 -1.74 13.95 -2.89
N ARG A 441 -3.02 13.59 -3.06
CA ARG A 441 -3.76 13.62 -4.33
C ARG A 441 -4.84 14.71 -4.28
N LEU A 442 -4.45 15.93 -4.63
CA LEU A 442 -5.31 17.12 -4.52
C LEU A 442 -6.26 17.30 -5.71
N SER A 443 -5.99 16.66 -6.84
CA SER A 443 -6.74 16.79 -8.09
C SER A 443 -7.12 15.44 -8.68
N TYR A 444 -8.19 15.42 -9.46
CA TYR A 444 -8.60 14.26 -10.28
C TYR A 444 -7.89 14.22 -11.64
N SER A 445 -7.19 15.28 -12.01
CA SER A 445 -6.46 15.35 -13.25
C SER A 445 -5.21 14.47 -13.20
N GLY A 446 -4.96 13.75 -14.28
CA GLY A 446 -3.80 12.87 -14.43
C GLY A 446 -3.12 13.05 -15.77
N PHE A 447 -1.83 12.81 -15.82
CA PHE A 447 -1.03 12.79 -17.03
C PHE A 447 -0.32 11.43 -17.15
N ILE A 448 -0.49 10.76 -18.31
CA ILE A 448 0.14 9.47 -18.59
C ILE A 448 1.23 9.68 -19.62
N SER A 449 2.48 9.45 -19.23
CA SER A 449 3.65 9.55 -20.10
C SER A 449 4.43 8.23 -20.14
N GLY A 450 5.27 8.06 -21.15
CA GLY A 450 6.13 6.90 -21.28
C GLY A 450 6.68 6.73 -22.69
N ALA A 451 7.69 5.90 -22.84
CA ALA A 451 8.28 5.57 -24.14
C ALA A 451 7.29 4.87 -25.08
N LYS A 452 7.59 4.83 -26.37
CA LYS A 452 6.83 4.04 -27.35
C LYS A 452 6.85 2.55 -26.94
N GLY A 453 5.67 1.91 -26.90
CA GLY A 453 5.53 0.52 -26.43
C GLY A 453 5.43 0.36 -24.91
N GLY A 454 5.58 1.42 -24.12
CA GLY A 454 5.54 1.38 -22.65
C GLY A 454 4.15 1.21 -22.02
N GLY A 455 3.11 0.84 -22.78
CA GLY A 455 1.79 0.50 -22.23
C GLY A 455 0.84 1.67 -21.95
N LYS A 456 1.16 2.91 -22.38
CA LYS A 456 0.30 4.09 -22.14
C LYS A 456 -1.15 3.89 -22.59
N SER A 457 -1.35 3.49 -23.85
CA SER A 457 -2.69 3.25 -24.40
C SER A 457 -3.40 2.09 -23.71
N SER A 458 -2.66 1.05 -23.28
CA SER A 458 -3.21 -0.07 -22.53
C SER A 458 -3.71 0.35 -21.15
N LEU A 459 -2.93 1.18 -20.43
CA LEU A 459 -3.35 1.76 -19.16
C LEU A 459 -4.57 2.66 -19.33
N LEU A 460 -4.56 3.54 -20.36
CA LEU A 460 -5.69 4.44 -20.60
C LEU A 460 -6.97 3.67 -20.95
N LYS A 461 -6.87 2.61 -21.78
CA LYS A 461 -8.00 1.70 -22.07
C LYS A 461 -8.52 1.02 -20.81
N LYS A 462 -7.61 0.57 -19.92
CA LYS A 462 -8.00 -0.01 -18.63
C LYS A 462 -8.73 1.01 -17.76
N LEU A 463 -8.20 2.23 -17.61
CA LEU A 463 -8.86 3.30 -16.85
C LEU A 463 -10.22 3.68 -17.45
N MET A 464 -10.35 3.73 -18.78
CA MET A 464 -11.62 3.94 -19.46
C MET A 464 -12.63 2.84 -19.10
N LEU A 465 -12.23 1.56 -19.17
CA LEU A 465 -13.08 0.45 -18.80
C LEU A 465 -13.51 0.52 -17.32
N LEU A 466 -12.57 0.80 -16.42
CA LEU A 466 -12.84 0.92 -14.98
C LEU A 466 -13.82 2.06 -14.68
N ASN A 467 -13.68 3.20 -15.36
CA ASN A 467 -14.62 4.32 -15.25
C ASN A 467 -16.02 3.96 -15.82
N TYR A 468 -16.08 3.21 -16.92
CA TYR A 468 -17.35 2.73 -17.47
C TYR A 468 -18.10 1.82 -16.48
N ILE A 469 -17.41 0.83 -15.88
CA ILE A 469 -18.03 -0.07 -14.88
C ILE A 469 -18.31 0.63 -13.56
N ALA A 470 -17.59 1.72 -13.24
CA ALA A 470 -17.93 2.61 -12.13
C ALA A 470 -19.20 3.44 -12.39
N GLY A 471 -19.71 3.47 -13.62
CA GLY A 471 -20.91 4.21 -14.01
C GLY A 471 -20.66 5.67 -14.43
N ASN A 472 -19.42 6.00 -14.74
CA ASN A 472 -19.04 7.36 -15.19
C ASN A 472 -19.28 7.52 -16.69
N ASN A 473 -19.65 8.73 -17.10
CA ASN A 473 -19.67 9.12 -18.51
C ASN A 473 -18.25 9.43 -18.99
N ILE A 474 -17.92 8.96 -20.19
CA ILE A 474 -16.57 9.06 -20.74
C ILE A 474 -16.62 9.78 -22.08
N PHE A 475 -15.82 10.83 -22.21
CA PHE A 475 -15.61 11.57 -23.44
C PHE A 475 -14.12 11.63 -23.72
N GLY A 476 -13.74 11.58 -25.00
CA GLY A 476 -12.33 11.61 -25.35
C GLY A 476 -12.07 11.99 -26.79
N PHE A 477 -10.85 12.43 -27.07
CA PHE A 477 -10.33 12.65 -28.41
C PHE A 477 -9.25 11.62 -28.70
N ASP A 478 -9.44 10.82 -29.72
CA ASP A 478 -8.51 9.77 -30.14
C ASP A 478 -7.93 10.12 -31.53
N LYS A 479 -6.68 10.54 -31.55
CA LYS A 479 -5.97 10.88 -32.81
C LYS A 479 -5.60 9.62 -33.61
N SER A 480 -5.40 8.50 -32.94
CA SER A 480 -4.87 7.27 -33.52
C SER A 480 -5.95 6.26 -33.95
N GLY A 481 -7.16 6.40 -33.43
CA GLY A 481 -8.27 5.44 -33.63
C GLY A 481 -8.14 4.16 -32.83
N GLU A 482 -7.22 4.09 -31.84
CA GLU A 482 -6.96 2.89 -31.04
C GLU A 482 -8.12 2.51 -30.10
N PHE A 483 -9.00 3.47 -29.77
CA PHE A 483 -10.09 3.27 -28.82
C PHE A 483 -11.40 2.81 -29.47
N LYS A 484 -11.52 2.86 -30.81
CA LYS A 484 -12.76 2.57 -31.55
C LYS A 484 -13.40 1.25 -31.11
N ALA A 485 -12.66 0.15 -31.17
CA ALA A 485 -13.18 -1.18 -30.82
C ALA A 485 -13.67 -1.25 -29.36
N LEU A 486 -12.99 -0.57 -28.42
CA LEU A 486 -13.42 -0.53 -27.02
C LEU A 486 -14.68 0.31 -26.84
N VAL A 487 -14.79 1.45 -27.52
CA VAL A 487 -15.99 2.32 -27.49
C VAL A 487 -17.20 1.56 -28.01
N GLU A 488 -17.08 0.87 -29.15
CA GLU A 488 -18.14 0.06 -29.75
C GLU A 488 -18.56 -1.10 -28.83
N LEU A 489 -17.59 -1.81 -28.22
CA LEU A 489 -17.86 -2.88 -27.24
C LEU A 489 -18.66 -2.38 -26.04
N LEU A 490 -18.38 -1.15 -25.59
CA LEU A 490 -19.05 -0.54 -24.44
C LEU A 490 -20.39 0.14 -24.81
N GLY A 491 -20.82 0.06 -26.08
CA GLY A 491 -22.06 0.66 -26.57
C GLY A 491 -21.99 2.18 -26.73
N GLY A 492 -20.77 2.73 -26.87
CA GLY A 492 -20.54 4.14 -27.10
C GLY A 492 -20.51 4.51 -28.58
N SER A 493 -20.46 5.81 -28.87
CA SER A 493 -20.39 6.35 -30.22
C SER A 493 -18.95 6.80 -30.54
N PHE A 494 -18.42 6.35 -31.66
CA PHE A 494 -17.12 6.77 -32.17
C PHE A 494 -17.34 7.61 -33.44
N VAL A 495 -17.05 8.91 -33.34
CA VAL A 495 -17.24 9.87 -34.42
C VAL A 495 -15.88 10.19 -35.06
N LYS A 496 -15.73 9.87 -36.34
CA LYS A 496 -14.53 10.21 -37.12
C LYS A 496 -14.68 11.60 -37.76
N LEU A 497 -14.09 12.60 -37.10
CA LEU A 497 -14.13 13.96 -37.60
C LEU A 497 -13.51 14.06 -39.00
N GLY A 498 -14.18 14.80 -39.92
CA GLY A 498 -13.70 15.01 -41.30
C GLY A 498 -14.09 13.90 -42.29
N SER A 499 -14.95 12.94 -41.90
CA SER A 499 -15.57 12.01 -42.86
C SER A 499 -17.02 12.44 -43.19
N ALA A 500 -17.45 12.13 -44.40
CA ALA A 500 -18.84 12.44 -44.85
C ALA A 500 -19.92 11.74 -43.98
N GLU A 501 -19.56 10.68 -43.27
CA GLU A 501 -20.47 9.91 -42.43
C GLU A 501 -20.61 10.45 -40.98
N SER A 502 -19.83 11.49 -40.65
CA SER A 502 -19.72 11.96 -39.24
C SER A 502 -19.65 13.50 -39.20
N MET A 503 -20.64 14.15 -39.78
CA MET A 503 -20.76 15.60 -39.70
C MET A 503 -21.45 16.00 -38.40
N ILE A 504 -20.87 16.96 -37.70
CA ILE A 504 -21.47 17.58 -36.51
C ILE A 504 -22.28 18.77 -36.99
N ASN A 505 -23.59 18.78 -36.73
CA ASN A 505 -24.43 19.93 -37.05
C ASN A 505 -24.13 21.08 -36.07
N ILE A 506 -23.40 22.08 -36.53
CA ILE A 506 -23.04 23.25 -35.72
C ILE A 506 -24.23 24.14 -35.36
N LEU A 507 -25.40 23.93 -35.97
CA LEU A 507 -26.63 24.66 -35.71
C LEU A 507 -27.54 23.96 -34.68
N GLN A 508 -27.14 22.80 -34.15
CA GLN A 508 -27.85 22.12 -33.07
C GLN A 508 -27.67 22.86 -31.76
N VAL A 509 -28.77 23.16 -31.08
CA VAL A 509 -28.78 23.84 -29.77
C VAL A 509 -28.74 22.80 -28.64
N PHE A 510 -27.73 22.84 -27.83
CA PHE A 510 -27.60 21.97 -26.67
C PHE A 510 -28.02 22.70 -25.40
N GLY A 511 -28.77 22.01 -24.52
CA GLY A 511 -29.16 22.54 -23.22
C GLY A 511 -27.97 22.64 -22.29
N PHE A 512 -27.69 23.80 -21.73
CA PHE A 512 -26.72 24.00 -20.65
C PHE A 512 -27.46 24.09 -19.32
N LYS A 513 -26.95 23.36 -18.30
CA LYS A 513 -27.38 23.53 -16.91
C LYS A 513 -26.36 24.42 -16.22
N SER A 514 -26.82 25.53 -15.65
CA SER A 514 -25.93 26.37 -14.85
C SER A 514 -25.53 25.63 -13.55
N VAL A 515 -24.38 25.98 -12.99
CA VAL A 515 -23.91 25.38 -11.71
C VAL A 515 -24.88 25.65 -10.56
N ALA A 516 -25.68 26.72 -10.65
CA ALA A 516 -26.72 27.05 -9.68
C ALA A 516 -27.97 26.15 -9.81
N ASP A 517 -28.22 25.57 -11.00
CA ASP A 517 -29.40 24.77 -11.33
C ASP A 517 -29.21 23.26 -11.14
N VAL A 518 -28.09 22.81 -10.62
CA VAL A 518 -27.84 21.39 -10.33
C VAL A 518 -28.88 20.82 -9.34
N THR A 519 -29.53 21.68 -8.58
CA THR A 519 -30.62 21.31 -7.65
C THR A 519 -32.04 21.41 -8.25
N SER A 520 -32.21 22.17 -9.33
CA SER A 520 -33.46 22.25 -10.08
C SER A 520 -33.24 21.61 -11.47
N ASN A 521 -33.92 20.56 -11.80
CA ASN A 521 -33.82 19.84 -13.09
C ASN A 521 -34.27 20.70 -14.33
N LYS A 522 -34.28 22.03 -14.22
CA LYS A 522 -34.67 22.92 -15.30
C LYS A 522 -33.45 23.41 -16.09
N THR A 523 -33.45 23.12 -17.37
CA THR A 523 -32.54 23.73 -18.34
C THR A 523 -33.05 25.15 -18.66
N ASP A 524 -32.21 26.17 -18.48
CA ASP A 524 -32.55 27.51 -18.94
C ASP A 524 -32.40 27.56 -20.49
N ILE A 525 -33.53 27.50 -21.16
CA ILE A 525 -33.61 27.46 -22.64
C ILE A 525 -33.08 28.75 -23.25
N VAL A 526 -33.41 29.89 -22.64
CA VAL A 526 -32.99 31.21 -23.14
C VAL A 526 -31.47 31.38 -23.01
N GLU A 527 -30.91 31.01 -21.88
CA GLU A 527 -29.47 31.06 -21.64
C GLU A 527 -28.73 30.09 -22.58
N SER A 528 -29.26 28.87 -22.74
CA SER A 528 -28.71 27.86 -23.66
C SER A 528 -28.68 28.32 -25.08
N PHE A 529 -29.77 28.92 -25.57
CA PHE A 529 -29.88 29.47 -26.92
C PHE A 529 -28.90 30.63 -27.13
N ASN A 530 -28.86 31.61 -26.22
CA ASN A 530 -27.94 32.73 -26.32
C ASN A 530 -26.48 32.31 -26.29
N THR A 531 -26.16 31.34 -25.44
CA THR A 531 -24.82 30.74 -25.37
C THR A 531 -24.46 30.04 -26.67
N HIS A 532 -25.38 29.27 -27.24
CA HIS A 532 -25.20 28.61 -28.54
C HIS A 532 -24.91 29.62 -29.66
N ILE A 533 -25.71 30.69 -29.81
CA ILE A 533 -25.48 31.75 -30.79
C ILE A 533 -24.07 32.34 -30.64
N THR A 534 -23.71 32.72 -29.39
CA THR A 534 -22.40 33.32 -29.09
C THR A 534 -21.25 32.38 -29.44
N GLN A 535 -21.35 31.12 -29.05
CA GLN A 535 -20.30 30.11 -29.31
C GLN A 535 -20.16 29.82 -30.81
N THR A 536 -21.27 29.72 -31.54
CA THR A 536 -21.26 29.46 -32.97
C THR A 536 -20.58 30.60 -33.71
N ILE A 537 -20.93 31.85 -33.40
CA ILE A 537 -20.29 33.02 -34.02
C ILE A 537 -18.82 33.14 -33.62
N THR A 538 -18.47 32.88 -32.36
CA THR A 538 -17.08 32.90 -31.90
C THR A 538 -16.23 31.86 -32.64
N ARG A 539 -16.75 30.66 -32.85
CA ARG A 539 -16.06 29.61 -33.63
C ARG A 539 -15.87 30.04 -35.09
N LEU A 540 -16.90 30.56 -35.71
CA LEU A 540 -16.80 31.07 -37.09
C LEU A 540 -15.83 32.25 -37.20
N SER A 541 -15.77 33.13 -36.19
CA SER A 541 -14.85 34.27 -36.17
C SER A 541 -13.38 33.86 -36.13
N ILE A 542 -13.05 32.75 -35.46
CA ILE A 542 -11.68 32.19 -35.39
C ILE A 542 -11.20 31.76 -36.80
N PHE A 543 -12.09 31.17 -37.58
CA PHE A 543 -11.75 30.69 -38.95
C PHE A 543 -11.74 31.79 -40.00
N TYR A 544 -12.59 32.81 -39.83
CA TYR A 544 -12.84 33.83 -40.86
C TYR A 544 -12.46 35.25 -40.46
N ASN A 545 -11.79 35.43 -39.30
CA ASN A 545 -11.31 36.71 -38.76
C ASN A 545 -12.38 37.82 -38.71
N LEU A 546 -13.60 37.50 -38.29
CA LEU A 546 -14.68 38.47 -38.16
C LEU A 546 -14.35 39.51 -37.07
N THR A 547 -14.48 40.79 -37.42
CA THR A 547 -14.36 41.90 -36.45
C THR A 547 -15.48 41.86 -35.41
N GLN A 548 -15.34 42.55 -34.28
CA GLN A 548 -16.38 42.59 -33.24
C GLN A 548 -17.73 43.09 -33.77
N ASN A 549 -17.74 44.12 -34.62
CA ASN A 549 -18.98 44.59 -35.22
C ASN A 549 -19.63 43.55 -36.14
N GLN A 550 -18.83 42.84 -36.92
CA GLN A 550 -19.31 41.76 -37.78
C GLN A 550 -19.88 40.60 -36.97
N GLN A 551 -19.26 40.26 -35.85
CA GLN A 551 -19.75 39.21 -34.93
C GLN A 551 -21.12 39.57 -34.34
N VAL A 552 -21.34 40.83 -33.95
CA VAL A 552 -22.64 41.29 -33.41
C VAL A 552 -23.72 41.20 -34.47
N ILE A 553 -23.43 41.63 -35.70
CA ILE A 553 -24.38 41.57 -36.82
C ILE A 553 -24.67 40.11 -37.20
N ALA A 554 -23.63 39.28 -37.33
CA ALA A 554 -23.78 37.85 -37.63
C ALA A 554 -24.59 37.10 -36.56
N ALA A 555 -24.38 37.43 -35.26
CA ALA A 555 -25.17 36.89 -34.17
C ALA A 555 -26.66 37.29 -34.25
N SER A 556 -26.94 38.54 -34.63
CA SER A 556 -28.31 38.99 -34.86
C SER A 556 -28.96 38.24 -36.04
N VAL A 557 -28.24 38.13 -37.15
CA VAL A 557 -28.71 37.42 -38.34
C VAL A 557 -28.95 35.92 -38.07
N LEU A 558 -28.05 35.28 -37.34
CA LEU A 558 -28.22 33.88 -36.95
C LEU A 558 -29.42 33.69 -36.02
N ARG A 559 -29.66 34.64 -35.11
CA ARG A 559 -30.85 34.63 -34.25
C ARG A 559 -32.13 34.77 -35.03
N ASP A 560 -32.17 35.74 -36.00
CA ASP A 560 -33.30 35.95 -36.90
C ASP A 560 -33.61 34.69 -37.72
N PHE A 561 -32.57 33.97 -38.17
CA PHE A 561 -32.71 32.71 -38.87
C PHE A 561 -33.43 31.64 -38.03
N TYR A 562 -33.06 31.46 -36.74
CA TYR A 562 -33.73 30.48 -35.87
C TYR A 562 -35.21 30.84 -35.64
N TYR A 563 -35.54 32.14 -35.46
CA TYR A 563 -36.93 32.57 -35.32
C TYR A 563 -37.74 32.47 -36.60
N ASP A 564 -37.11 32.51 -37.80
CA ASP A 564 -37.75 32.25 -39.08
C ASP A 564 -37.95 30.76 -39.36
N TYR A 565 -37.02 29.94 -38.87
CA TYR A 565 -37.03 28.49 -39.14
C TYR A 565 -37.97 27.73 -38.22
N PHE A 566 -37.98 28.04 -36.93
CA PHE A 566 -38.75 27.35 -35.91
C PHE A 566 -40.05 28.09 -35.53
N THR A 567 -41.11 27.31 -35.25
CA THR A 567 -42.32 27.86 -34.63
C THR A 567 -42.06 28.32 -33.18
N ALA A 568 -42.96 29.14 -32.62
CA ALA A 568 -42.85 29.59 -31.24
C ALA A 568 -42.87 28.42 -30.24
N GLU A 569 -43.58 27.36 -30.54
CA GLU A 569 -43.62 26.13 -29.73
C GLU A 569 -42.28 25.37 -29.77
N GLN A 570 -41.71 25.21 -30.97
CA GLN A 570 -40.39 24.60 -31.14
C GLN A 570 -39.27 25.41 -30.50
N MET A 571 -39.35 26.75 -30.58
CA MET A 571 -38.39 27.62 -29.87
C MET A 571 -38.47 27.49 -28.34
N ALA A 572 -39.64 27.19 -27.79
CA ALA A 572 -39.80 26.95 -26.34
C ALA A 572 -39.19 25.61 -25.89
N GLU A 573 -38.96 24.67 -26.80
CA GLU A 573 -38.38 23.35 -26.54
C GLU A 573 -37.09 23.13 -27.36
N ILE A 574 -36.44 24.19 -27.82
CA ILE A 574 -35.31 24.11 -28.77
C ILE A 574 -34.12 23.29 -28.28
N THR A 575 -33.99 23.02 -26.98
CA THR A 575 -32.92 22.19 -26.40
C THR A 575 -33.29 20.70 -26.32
N GLU A 576 -34.55 20.35 -26.62
CA GLU A 576 -35.12 19.00 -26.48
C GLU A 576 -35.56 18.40 -27.82
N LEU A 577 -35.43 19.15 -28.92
CA LEU A 577 -35.76 18.70 -30.29
C LEU A 577 -34.85 17.54 -30.72
N ASP A 578 -35.36 16.66 -31.57
CA ASP A 578 -34.55 15.60 -32.17
C ASP A 578 -33.49 16.18 -33.12
N ASN A 579 -32.36 15.46 -33.23
CA ASN A 579 -31.22 15.92 -34.06
C ASN A 579 -31.61 16.23 -35.54
N GLN A 580 -32.64 15.58 -36.04
CA GLN A 580 -33.13 15.76 -37.43
C GLN A 580 -33.99 17.00 -37.63
N ASP A 581 -34.49 17.61 -36.56
CA ASP A 581 -35.35 18.80 -36.62
C ASP A 581 -34.55 20.09 -36.73
N TYR A 582 -33.24 20.03 -36.43
CA TYR A 582 -32.37 21.22 -36.53
C TYR A 582 -31.98 21.50 -37.98
N PRO A 583 -31.94 22.81 -38.38
CA PRO A 583 -31.54 23.19 -39.71
C PRO A 583 -30.11 22.75 -40.01
N LEU A 584 -29.85 22.47 -41.27
CA LEU A 584 -28.52 22.27 -41.81
C LEU A 584 -27.88 23.60 -42.23
N ILE A 585 -26.57 23.60 -42.40
CA ILE A 585 -25.80 24.78 -42.83
C ILE A 585 -26.23 25.26 -44.23
N THR A 586 -26.71 24.36 -45.07
CA THR A 586 -27.30 24.64 -46.38
C THR A 586 -28.54 25.50 -46.26
N GLU A 587 -29.42 25.25 -45.32
CA GLU A 587 -30.66 26.00 -45.09
C GLU A 587 -30.36 27.42 -44.56
N LEU A 588 -29.33 27.53 -43.71
CA LEU A 588 -28.82 28.84 -43.29
C LEU A 588 -28.28 29.62 -44.50
N ASN A 589 -27.52 28.98 -45.39
CA ASN A 589 -27.01 29.64 -46.61
C ASN A 589 -28.15 30.10 -47.52
N GLU A 590 -29.19 29.31 -47.71
CA GLU A 590 -30.39 29.69 -48.50
C GLU A 590 -31.16 30.84 -47.84
N TYR A 591 -31.26 30.86 -46.51
CA TYR A 591 -31.86 31.98 -45.79
C TYR A 591 -31.06 33.28 -46.02
N LEU A 592 -29.75 33.25 -45.92
CA LEU A 592 -28.88 34.41 -46.16
C LEU A 592 -29.00 34.89 -47.58
N GLU A 593 -29.11 33.98 -48.55
CA GLU A 593 -29.31 34.35 -49.94
C GLU A 593 -30.68 35.05 -50.19
N ARG A 594 -31.74 34.50 -49.59
CA ARG A 594 -33.09 35.12 -49.66
C ARG A 594 -33.09 36.51 -49.02
N ARG A 595 -32.42 36.67 -47.87
CA ARG A 595 -32.33 37.96 -47.18
C ARG A 595 -31.55 38.99 -47.94
N LEU A 596 -30.47 38.65 -48.64
CA LEU A 596 -29.72 39.53 -49.51
C LEU A 596 -30.54 40.01 -50.76
N LYS A 597 -31.41 39.13 -51.26
CA LYS A 597 -32.32 39.47 -52.43
C LYS A 597 -33.47 40.38 -52.01
N SER A 598 -33.91 40.34 -50.74
CA SER A 598 -35.06 41.13 -50.27
C SER A 598 -34.77 42.65 -50.10
N ASN A 599 -33.50 43.07 -50.12
CA ASN A 599 -33.04 44.45 -49.87
C ASN A 599 -33.58 45.08 -48.56
N SER A 600 -33.87 44.24 -47.53
CA SER A 600 -34.45 44.68 -46.25
C SER A 600 -33.44 45.27 -45.27
N ASP A 601 -32.15 45.03 -45.49
CA ASP A 601 -31.06 45.45 -44.59
C ASP A 601 -30.34 46.69 -45.16
N ASP A 602 -29.80 47.54 -44.26
CA ASP A 602 -28.95 48.66 -44.66
C ASP A 602 -27.61 48.15 -45.27
N THR A 603 -26.91 49.07 -45.99
CA THR A 603 -25.70 48.72 -46.74
C THR A 603 -24.62 48.07 -45.82
N SER A 604 -24.44 48.58 -44.59
CA SER A 604 -23.44 48.10 -43.67
C SER A 604 -23.73 46.68 -43.18
N LYS A 605 -25.00 46.39 -42.89
CA LYS A 605 -25.40 44.99 -42.50
C LYS A 605 -25.30 44.05 -43.69
N ARG A 606 -25.66 44.55 -44.91
CA ARG A 606 -25.61 43.75 -46.12
C ARG A 606 -24.18 43.26 -46.43
N ASP A 607 -23.18 44.11 -46.26
CA ASP A 607 -21.79 43.76 -46.51
C ASP A 607 -21.37 42.63 -45.55
N VAL A 608 -21.74 42.71 -44.26
CA VAL A 608 -21.46 41.66 -43.27
C VAL A 608 -22.21 40.36 -43.61
N ILE A 609 -23.45 40.40 -44.07
CA ILE A 609 -24.20 39.22 -44.49
C ILE A 609 -23.51 38.54 -45.68
N VAL A 610 -22.96 39.30 -46.63
CA VAL A 610 -22.20 38.76 -47.78
C VAL A 610 -20.94 38.04 -47.29
N GLU A 611 -20.16 38.64 -46.37
CA GLU A 611 -18.98 38.02 -45.80
C GLU A 611 -19.34 36.77 -44.98
N PHE A 612 -20.38 36.85 -44.13
CA PHE A 612 -20.87 35.72 -43.33
C PHE A 612 -21.36 34.57 -44.23
N ARG A 613 -22.08 34.87 -45.30
CA ARG A 613 -22.49 33.86 -46.30
C ARG A 613 -21.28 33.22 -46.98
N THR A 614 -20.27 34.02 -47.35
CA THR A 614 -19.04 33.50 -47.96
C THR A 614 -18.33 32.52 -47.03
N ALA A 615 -18.28 32.87 -45.74
CA ALA A 615 -17.75 31.99 -44.72
C ALA A 615 -18.52 30.66 -44.62
N ILE A 616 -19.85 30.73 -44.61
CA ILE A 616 -20.72 29.54 -44.51
C ILE A 616 -20.64 28.69 -45.78
N THR A 617 -20.59 29.31 -46.98
CA THR A 617 -20.48 28.56 -48.24
C THR A 617 -19.21 27.71 -48.31
N SER A 618 -18.15 28.11 -47.63
CA SER A 618 -16.92 27.30 -47.57
C SER A 618 -17.01 26.09 -46.63
N LEU A 619 -18.08 25.98 -45.83
CA LEU A 619 -18.37 24.83 -44.93
C LEU A 619 -19.33 23.82 -45.60
N ILE A 620 -19.97 24.17 -46.69
CA ILE A 620 -20.82 23.31 -47.50
C ILE A 620 -19.98 22.52 -48.50
#